data_1b970b1225e3046a3f0df3307d5471eb
#
_entry.id   1b970b1225e3046a3f0df3307d5471eb
#
_cell.length_a   1.000
_cell.length_b   1.000
_cell.length_c   1.000
_cell.angle_alpha   90.00
_cell.angle_beta   90.00
_cell.angle_gamma   90.00
#
_symmetry.space_group_name_H-M   'P 1'
#
loop_
_entity.id
_entity.type
_entity.pdbx_description
1 polymer ?
#
loop_
_entity_poly.entity_id
_entity_poly.type
_entity_poly.pdbx_seq_one_letter_code
_entity_poly.pdbx_strand_id
1 'polypeptide(L)'
;MTKRAASKHKIDRRLGLNLWGRPKSPFNRRPYGPGQHGQARKRKLSDYGIQLKAKQQLKKYYGDITEKQFKRIFVEAERLRGDTSQLLIELLERRLDAVVFRLKFAPTVFAARQLVNHGHVMVNGKVLDKKSYQVKDGDEISLK
;
A
#
# COMPACT_ATOMS: atom_id res chain seq x y z
N MET A 1 -7.71 11.28 -10.68
CA MET A 1 -7.35 10.52 -9.45
C MET A 1 -8.31 9.36 -9.25
N THR A 2 -7.82 8.13 -9.07
CA THR A 2 -8.71 6.98 -8.80
C THR A 2 -9.21 7.07 -7.36
N LYS A 3 -10.52 7.21 -7.16
CA LYS A 3 -11.10 7.21 -5.82
C LYS A 3 -10.89 5.85 -5.15
N ARG A 4 -10.62 5.86 -3.85
CA ARG A 4 -10.53 4.64 -3.07
C ARG A 4 -11.93 4.03 -2.91
N ALA A 5 -12.12 2.78 -3.34
CA ALA A 5 -13.41 2.09 -3.31
C ALA A 5 -13.91 1.77 -1.88
N ALA A 6 -13.00 1.64 -0.92
CA ALA A 6 -13.35 1.29 0.46
C ALA A 6 -12.62 2.17 1.47
N SER A 7 -13.25 2.43 2.63
CA SER A 7 -12.58 3.10 3.74
C SER A 7 -11.45 2.23 4.29
N LYS A 8 -10.34 2.86 4.76
CA LYS A 8 -9.17 2.15 5.30
C LYS A 8 -9.53 1.18 6.45
N HIS A 9 -10.45 1.56 7.31
CA HIS A 9 -10.86 0.73 8.44
C HIS A 9 -11.75 -0.46 8.05
N LYS A 10 -12.49 -0.39 6.94
CA LYS A 10 -13.14 -1.56 6.34
C LYS A 10 -12.11 -2.51 5.74
N ILE A 11 -10.99 -1.99 5.27
CA ILE A 11 -9.88 -2.81 4.75
C ILE A 11 -9.29 -3.66 5.87
N ASP A 12 -8.92 -3.09 7.03
CA ASP A 12 -8.41 -3.80 8.20
C ASP A 12 -9.35 -4.94 8.62
N ARG A 13 -10.62 -4.61 8.82
CA ARG A 13 -11.63 -5.59 9.24
C ARG A 13 -11.87 -6.69 8.21
N ARG A 14 -11.86 -6.36 6.91
CA ARG A 14 -12.03 -7.34 5.82
C ARG A 14 -10.85 -8.31 5.75
N LEU A 15 -9.64 -7.81 5.94
CA LEU A 15 -8.42 -8.62 5.91
C LEU A 15 -8.18 -9.37 7.21
N GLY A 16 -8.85 -8.96 8.30
CA GLY A 16 -8.74 -9.60 9.60
C GLY A 16 -7.41 -9.33 10.31
N LEU A 17 -6.87 -8.13 10.09
CA LEU A 17 -5.65 -7.67 10.79
C LEU A 17 -5.59 -6.13 10.81
N ASN A 18 -4.85 -5.57 11.77
CA ASN A 18 -4.53 -4.16 11.80
C ASN A 18 -3.36 -3.88 10.85
N LEU A 19 -3.65 -3.65 9.57
CA LEU A 19 -2.69 -3.62 8.47
C LEU A 19 -1.59 -2.56 8.65
N TRP A 20 -1.91 -1.43 9.29
CA TRP A 20 -0.99 -0.31 9.49
C TRP A 20 -0.58 -0.11 10.94
N GLY A 21 -0.82 -1.08 11.83
CA GLY A 21 -0.40 -1.05 13.23
C GLY A 21 -1.00 0.11 14.05
N ARG A 22 -2.17 0.62 13.69
CA ARG A 22 -2.74 1.80 14.34
C ARG A 22 -3.43 1.45 15.66
N PRO A 23 -3.09 2.14 16.77
CA PRO A 23 -3.74 1.90 18.06
C PRO A 23 -5.25 2.10 18.02
N LYS A 24 -5.71 3.11 17.28
CA LYS A 24 -7.14 3.46 17.12
C LYS A 24 -7.83 2.70 15.97
N SER A 25 -7.24 1.61 15.44
CA SER A 25 -7.91 0.83 14.40
C SER A 25 -9.18 0.17 14.96
N PRO A 26 -10.35 0.29 14.30
CA PRO A 26 -11.56 -0.39 14.70
C PRO A 26 -11.45 -1.92 14.73
N PHE A 27 -10.47 -2.49 14.04
CA PHE A 27 -10.18 -3.92 14.10
C PHE A 27 -9.84 -4.37 15.52
N ASN A 28 -9.12 -3.54 16.30
CA ASN A 28 -8.74 -3.87 17.68
C ASN A 28 -9.96 -4.07 18.61
N ARG A 29 -11.07 -3.37 18.32
CA ARG A 29 -12.34 -3.50 19.08
C ARG A 29 -13.33 -4.45 18.43
N ARG A 30 -13.27 -4.60 17.09
CA ARG A 30 -14.22 -5.37 16.28
C ARG A 30 -13.45 -6.28 15.32
N PRO A 31 -12.85 -7.40 15.79
CA PRO A 31 -11.99 -8.28 15.01
C PRO A 31 -12.76 -9.16 14.01
N TYR A 32 -13.88 -8.68 13.53
CA TYR A 32 -14.73 -9.36 12.55
C TYR A 32 -14.96 -8.51 11.31
N GLY A 33 -15.43 -9.13 10.22
CA GLY A 33 -15.63 -8.47 8.93
C GLY A 33 -16.60 -7.27 9.01
N PRO A 34 -16.52 -6.33 8.06
CA PRO A 34 -17.48 -5.23 7.98
C PRO A 34 -18.80 -5.71 7.40
N GLY A 35 -19.89 -4.96 7.71
CA GLY A 35 -21.23 -5.20 7.19
C GLY A 35 -22.10 -6.08 8.10
N GLN A 36 -23.34 -6.28 7.70
CA GLN A 36 -24.37 -7.01 8.44
C GLN A 36 -23.95 -8.46 8.75
N HIS A 37 -23.30 -9.12 7.81
CA HIS A 37 -22.84 -10.51 7.94
C HIS A 37 -21.41 -10.65 8.46
N GLY A 38 -20.82 -9.59 8.99
CA GLY A 38 -19.42 -9.59 9.45
C GLY A 38 -19.11 -10.59 10.57
N GLN A 39 -20.09 -10.89 11.41
CA GLN A 39 -19.99 -11.84 12.52
C GLN A 39 -20.37 -13.28 12.14
N ALA A 40 -20.90 -13.50 10.93
CA ALA A 40 -21.25 -14.84 10.48
C ALA A 40 -20.03 -15.75 10.46
N ARG A 41 -20.23 -17.05 10.77
CA ARG A 41 -19.18 -18.07 10.72
C ARG A 41 -18.58 -18.14 9.31
N LYS A 42 -17.28 -17.90 9.20
CA LYS A 42 -16.55 -18.02 7.94
C LYS A 42 -16.07 -19.45 7.75
N ARG A 43 -16.22 -19.95 6.55
CA ARG A 43 -15.58 -21.24 6.16
C ARG A 43 -14.06 -21.09 6.17
N LYS A 44 -13.36 -22.21 6.39
CA LYS A 44 -11.90 -22.30 6.21
C LYS A 44 -11.56 -21.86 4.77
N LEU A 45 -10.54 -21.03 4.64
CA LEU A 45 -10.07 -20.61 3.33
C LEU A 45 -9.37 -21.79 2.63
N SER A 46 -9.56 -21.90 1.32
CA SER A 46 -8.73 -22.76 0.47
C SER A 46 -7.32 -22.17 0.35
N ASP A 47 -6.37 -22.97 -0.11
CA ASP A 47 -4.99 -22.51 -0.32
C ASP A 47 -4.93 -21.33 -1.30
N TYR A 48 -5.69 -21.37 -2.37
CA TYR A 48 -5.88 -20.23 -3.26
C TYR A 48 -6.42 -18.99 -2.52
N GLY A 49 -7.41 -19.17 -1.63
CA GLY A 49 -7.98 -18.09 -0.83
C GLY A 49 -6.97 -17.45 0.12
N ILE A 50 -6.06 -18.25 0.70
CA ILE A 50 -4.98 -17.79 1.56
C ILE A 50 -3.99 -16.94 0.75
N GLN A 51 -3.54 -17.43 -0.40
CA GLN A 51 -2.63 -16.72 -1.30
C GLN A 51 -3.23 -15.42 -1.83
N LEU A 52 -4.50 -15.45 -2.25
CA LEU A 52 -5.22 -14.25 -2.67
C LEU A 52 -5.32 -13.22 -1.56
N LYS A 53 -5.60 -13.66 -0.33
CA LYS A 53 -5.65 -12.77 0.84
C LYS A 53 -4.30 -12.12 1.10
N ALA A 54 -3.20 -12.86 1.07
CA ALA A 54 -1.85 -12.34 1.24
C ALA A 54 -1.52 -11.28 0.17
N LYS A 55 -1.80 -11.55 -1.10
CA LYS A 55 -1.66 -10.59 -2.19
C LYS A 55 -2.48 -9.31 -1.94
N GLN A 56 -3.72 -9.44 -1.49
CA GLN A 56 -4.56 -8.28 -1.17
C GLN A 56 -4.02 -7.50 0.02
N GLN A 57 -3.47 -8.15 1.04
CA GLN A 57 -2.81 -7.50 2.18
C GLN A 57 -1.65 -6.63 1.69
N LEU A 58 -0.76 -7.18 0.88
CA LEU A 58 0.38 -6.46 0.33
C LEU A 58 -0.05 -5.22 -0.49
N LYS A 59 -0.98 -5.40 -1.43
CA LYS A 59 -1.51 -4.28 -2.23
C LYS A 59 -2.14 -3.18 -1.38
N LYS A 60 -2.91 -3.54 -0.36
CA LYS A 60 -3.58 -2.58 0.53
C LYS A 60 -2.59 -1.86 1.43
N TYR A 61 -1.55 -2.55 1.90
CA TYR A 61 -0.50 -1.96 2.72
C TYR A 61 0.14 -0.76 2.02
N TYR A 62 0.49 -0.88 0.76
CA TYR A 62 1.06 0.20 -0.06
C TYR A 62 0.00 1.18 -0.62
N GLY A 63 -1.08 1.42 0.13
CA GLY A 63 -2.08 2.44 -0.20
C GLY A 63 -3.08 2.03 -1.28
N ASP A 64 -3.43 0.77 -1.38
CA ASP A 64 -4.41 0.25 -2.32
C ASP A 64 -3.97 0.39 -3.80
N ILE A 65 -2.82 -0.20 -4.10
CA ILE A 65 -2.29 -0.28 -5.47
C ILE A 65 -3.27 -1.08 -6.34
N THR A 66 -3.55 -0.59 -7.55
CA THR A 66 -4.42 -1.29 -8.50
C THR A 66 -3.79 -2.60 -8.98
N GLU A 67 -4.61 -3.56 -9.39
CA GLU A 67 -4.12 -4.86 -9.89
C GLU A 67 -3.18 -4.69 -11.08
N LYS A 68 -3.52 -3.78 -12.00
CA LYS A 68 -2.69 -3.47 -13.17
C LYS A 68 -1.32 -2.94 -12.79
N GLN A 69 -1.23 -2.05 -11.79
CA GLN A 69 0.04 -1.53 -11.30
C GLN A 69 0.85 -2.61 -10.59
N PHE A 70 0.21 -3.40 -9.75
CA PHE A 70 0.87 -4.50 -9.03
C PHE A 70 1.45 -5.53 -9.99
N LYS A 71 0.66 -5.93 -11.02
CA LYS A 71 1.14 -6.85 -12.07
C LYS A 71 2.36 -6.31 -12.81
N ARG A 72 2.38 -5.01 -13.14
CA ARG A 72 3.55 -4.39 -13.79
C ARG A 72 4.81 -4.45 -12.92
N ILE A 73 4.67 -4.16 -11.62
CA ILE A 73 5.79 -4.22 -10.67
C ILE A 73 6.28 -5.66 -10.53
N PHE A 74 5.37 -6.62 -10.49
CA PHE A 74 5.72 -8.04 -10.41
C PHE A 74 6.49 -8.52 -11.64
N VAL A 75 6.00 -8.20 -12.84
CA VAL A 75 6.70 -8.54 -14.11
C VAL A 75 8.09 -7.87 -14.17
N GLU A 76 8.23 -6.65 -13.67
CA GLU A 76 9.52 -5.99 -13.58
C GLU A 76 10.46 -6.70 -12.60
N ALA A 77 9.94 -7.15 -11.44
CA ALA A 77 10.72 -7.92 -10.47
C ALA A 77 11.18 -9.28 -11.05
N GLU A 78 10.34 -9.94 -11.85
CA GLU A 78 10.73 -11.19 -12.55
C GLU A 78 11.82 -10.97 -13.60
N ARG A 79 11.83 -9.79 -14.25
CA ARG A 79 12.82 -9.45 -15.27
C ARG A 79 14.21 -9.19 -14.68
N LEU A 80 14.28 -8.72 -13.46
CA LEU A 80 15.53 -8.42 -12.77
C LEU A 80 16.21 -9.70 -12.26
N ARG A 81 17.53 -9.69 -12.21
CA ARG A 81 18.29 -10.82 -11.65
C ARG A 81 18.27 -10.77 -10.12
N GLY A 82 17.90 -11.85 -9.48
CA GLY A 82 17.87 -11.99 -8.02
C GLY A 82 16.61 -12.70 -7.52
N ASP A 83 16.38 -12.62 -6.21
CA ASP A 83 15.14 -13.15 -5.63
C ASP A 83 13.95 -12.23 -5.98
N THR A 84 13.02 -12.76 -6.74
CA THR A 84 11.82 -12.04 -7.20
C THR A 84 11.01 -11.48 -6.03
N SER A 85 10.97 -12.17 -4.89
CA SER A 85 10.23 -11.71 -3.72
C SER A 85 10.86 -10.48 -3.09
N GLN A 86 12.19 -10.46 -2.96
CA GLN A 86 12.94 -9.31 -2.44
C GLN A 86 12.85 -8.13 -3.39
N LEU A 87 13.06 -8.37 -4.68
CA LEU A 87 12.96 -7.36 -5.74
C LEU A 87 11.55 -6.74 -5.82
N LEU A 88 10.51 -7.56 -5.64
CA LEU A 88 9.13 -7.05 -5.58
C LEU A 88 8.94 -6.07 -4.42
N ILE A 89 9.43 -6.42 -3.23
CA ILE A 89 9.35 -5.53 -2.05
C ILE A 89 10.17 -4.27 -2.28
N GLU A 90 11.38 -4.39 -2.81
CA GLU A 90 12.24 -3.25 -3.15
C GLU A 90 11.54 -2.28 -4.10
N LEU A 91 10.99 -2.77 -5.20
CA LEU A 91 10.25 -1.93 -6.16
C LEU A 91 9.00 -1.28 -5.53
N LEU A 92 8.35 -1.94 -4.58
CA LEU A 92 7.21 -1.37 -3.84
C LEU A 92 7.66 -0.28 -2.85
N GLU A 93 8.78 -0.46 -2.17
CA GLU A 93 9.35 0.53 -1.23
C GLU A 93 9.98 1.72 -1.97
N ARG A 94 10.55 1.54 -3.16
CA ARG A 94 11.09 2.62 -3.99
C ARG A 94 10.04 3.55 -4.60
N ARG A 95 8.76 3.29 -4.42
CA ARG A 95 7.70 4.19 -4.87
C ARG A 95 7.72 5.49 -4.05
N LEU A 96 7.58 6.63 -4.72
CA LEU A 96 7.62 7.95 -4.07
C LEU A 96 6.60 8.07 -2.91
N ASP A 97 5.39 7.53 -3.07
CA ASP A 97 4.38 7.54 -2.01
C ASP A 97 4.82 6.71 -0.78
N ALA A 98 5.50 5.60 -0.98
CA ALA A 98 6.06 4.79 0.09
C ALA A 98 7.24 5.48 0.77
N VAL A 99 8.18 6.03 0.00
CA VAL A 99 9.36 6.75 0.52
C VAL A 99 8.93 7.97 1.35
N VAL A 100 8.01 8.80 0.86
CA VAL A 100 7.45 9.96 1.60
C VAL A 100 6.82 9.53 2.93
N PHE A 101 6.15 8.38 2.96
CA PHE A 101 5.63 7.82 4.21
C PHE A 101 6.75 7.34 5.14
N ARG A 102 7.79 6.66 4.62
CA ARG A 102 8.95 6.19 5.40
C ARG A 102 9.75 7.35 6.00
N LEU A 103 9.91 8.44 5.25
CA LEU A 103 10.53 9.69 5.72
C LEU A 103 9.70 10.44 6.77
N LYS A 104 8.52 9.94 7.14
CA LYS A 104 7.61 10.57 8.13
C LYS A 104 7.06 11.94 7.70
N PHE A 105 7.13 12.32 6.44
CA PHE A 105 6.49 13.54 5.93
C PHE A 105 4.97 13.49 5.99
N ALA A 106 4.41 12.29 6.11
CA ALA A 106 2.98 12.09 6.27
C ALA A 106 2.68 10.98 7.29
N PRO A 107 1.61 11.11 8.09
CA PRO A 107 1.26 10.15 9.14
C PRO A 107 0.70 8.83 8.60
N THR A 108 0.40 8.75 7.31
CA THR A 108 -0.16 7.56 6.67
C THR A 108 0.22 7.47 5.21
N VAL A 109 0.30 6.26 4.66
CA VAL A 109 0.50 6.04 3.21
C VAL A 109 -0.53 6.79 2.37
N PHE A 110 -1.78 6.90 2.82
CA PHE A 110 -2.81 7.64 2.10
C PHE A 110 -2.59 9.15 2.11
N ALA A 111 -2.10 9.70 3.23
CA ALA A 111 -1.72 11.11 3.31
C ALA A 111 -0.47 11.39 2.46
N ALA A 112 0.53 10.51 2.48
CA ALA A 112 1.70 10.60 1.61
C ALA A 112 1.31 10.65 0.13
N ARG A 113 0.41 9.76 -0.29
CA ARG A 113 -0.13 9.77 -1.67
C ARG A 113 -0.84 11.08 -2.02
N GLN A 114 -1.56 11.66 -1.08
CA GLN A 114 -2.23 12.94 -1.29
C GLN A 114 -1.21 14.09 -1.39
N LEU A 115 -0.21 14.12 -0.52
CA LEU A 115 0.88 15.09 -0.58
C LEU A 115 1.57 15.08 -1.95
N VAL A 116 1.95 13.90 -2.44
CA VAL A 116 2.57 13.77 -3.78
C VAL A 116 1.61 14.22 -4.88
N ASN A 117 0.37 13.72 -4.89
CA ASN A 117 -0.58 14.07 -5.95
C ASN A 117 -0.95 15.55 -6.00
N HIS A 118 -0.83 16.28 -4.88
CA HIS A 118 -1.09 17.71 -4.79
C HIS A 118 0.16 18.56 -5.06
N GLY A 119 1.30 17.93 -5.42
CA GLY A 119 2.51 18.63 -5.81
C GLY A 119 3.24 19.31 -4.64
N HIS A 120 3.12 18.75 -3.42
CA HIS A 120 3.83 19.24 -2.24
C HIS A 120 5.18 18.54 -2.03
N VAL A 121 5.59 17.67 -2.94
CA VAL A 121 6.85 16.91 -2.86
C VAL A 121 7.73 17.25 -4.05
N MET A 122 8.99 17.48 -3.77
CA MET A 122 10.02 17.71 -4.78
C MET A 122 11.01 16.55 -4.76
N VAL A 123 11.51 16.21 -5.94
CA VAL A 123 12.62 15.26 -6.14
C VAL A 123 13.69 15.99 -6.95
N ASN A 124 14.90 16.08 -6.41
CA ASN A 124 16.01 16.82 -7.02
C ASN A 124 15.62 18.27 -7.39
N GLY A 125 14.93 18.96 -6.48
CA GLY A 125 14.48 20.33 -6.67
C GLY A 125 13.28 20.54 -7.62
N LYS A 126 12.74 19.47 -8.22
CA LYS A 126 11.59 19.54 -9.13
C LYS A 126 10.33 18.96 -8.50
N VAL A 127 9.22 19.68 -8.61
CA VAL A 127 7.92 19.20 -8.12
C VAL A 127 7.48 17.95 -8.89
N LEU A 128 7.10 16.91 -8.17
CA LEU A 128 6.66 15.65 -8.74
C LEU A 128 5.30 15.24 -8.19
N ASP A 129 4.31 15.04 -9.08
CA ASP A 129 2.93 14.66 -8.74
C ASP A 129 2.63 13.15 -8.94
N LYS A 130 3.63 12.42 -9.47
CA LYS A 130 3.49 10.99 -9.79
C LYS A 130 3.85 10.11 -8.60
N LYS A 131 2.85 9.71 -7.80
CA LYS A 131 3.02 8.82 -6.65
C LYS A 131 3.71 7.47 -6.93
N SER A 132 3.66 6.99 -8.17
CA SER A 132 4.29 5.73 -8.60
C SER A 132 5.70 5.92 -9.16
N TYR A 133 6.26 7.12 -9.06
CA TYR A 133 7.64 7.37 -9.44
C TYR A 133 8.57 6.46 -8.63
N GLN A 134 9.53 5.84 -9.31
CA GLN A 134 10.55 4.99 -8.70
C GLN A 134 11.73 5.87 -8.30
N VAL A 135 11.89 6.06 -7.01
CA VAL A 135 13.02 6.81 -6.44
C VAL A 135 14.30 6.02 -6.64
N LYS A 136 15.36 6.70 -7.05
CA LYS A 136 16.68 6.12 -7.25
C LYS A 136 17.58 6.43 -6.05
N ASP A 137 18.63 5.63 -5.89
CA ASP A 137 19.64 5.90 -4.88
C ASP A 137 20.35 7.22 -5.23
N GLY A 138 20.45 8.13 -4.26
CA GLY A 138 21.00 9.48 -4.45
C GLY A 138 19.96 10.55 -4.79
N ASP A 139 18.68 10.20 -5.02
CA ASP A 139 17.64 11.22 -5.19
C ASP A 139 17.37 11.96 -3.88
N GLU A 140 17.40 13.29 -3.95
CA GLU A 140 17.04 14.17 -2.82
C GLU A 140 15.54 14.43 -2.82
N ILE A 141 14.89 14.14 -1.70
CA ILE A 141 13.44 14.33 -1.52
C ILE A 141 13.19 15.41 -0.49
N SER A 142 12.46 16.43 -0.89
CA SER A 142 12.08 17.56 -0.04
C SER A 142 10.61 17.91 -0.16
N LEU A 143 10.11 18.68 0.80
CA LEU A 143 8.79 19.30 0.73
C LEU A 143 8.92 20.69 0.08
N LYS A 144 7.87 21.06 -0.66
CA LYS A 144 7.75 22.37 -1.27
C LYS A 144 7.36 23.41 -0.20
#